data_d2d4315d71a62bae48a54c52beea0ccb
#
_entry.id   d2d4315d71a62bae48a54c52beea0ccb
#
_cell.length_a   1.000
_cell.length_b   1.000
_cell.length_c   1.000
_cell.angle_alpha   90.00
_cell.angle_beta   90.00
_cell.angle_gamma   90.00
#
_symmetry.space_group_name_H-M   'P 1'
#
loop_
_entity.id
_entity.type
_entity.pdbx_description
1 polymer ?
#
loop_
_entity_poly.entity_id
_entity_poly.type
_entity_poly.pdbx_seq_one_letter_code
_entity_poly.pdbx_strand_id
1 'polypeptide(L)'
;MNQHLRFATLSKYPPYRSGHAKQALWNNTALAVLTGVEQRQVTYCGVSSDPEDDAGARVQVHHVTEVRGNRRVPDGHLLRAVAAKLYRVVLENDVDVINTYYIDPHAAIANRVADALALVGRRPIVINSIEGSDVLESVCEHLTDGSAAPLFGDVMRGDVLCTVSHYTAQRFLAGAEAIGGARLADTIAESIVLRYPGLPSAAYAQPGDADLREFRHKHGLRQDSILISTLGRLEEEKGLDTLLAIADIAAATRPELEFVIAGTGSLGDRLVEQAQQVPNLTVLRNVSTHDAQCLRAATEVGVFPTKIIPGFIETFCVAALEYEALGVPVLASAIGGVPEATPDDRFLVEPGTSAAEWLARIEEVLANRAGRGAVATAYAGKFTSARSAQRLIDLATLAADRLDRQSPLKLDPLDEYLTTWPARLPLVTGTAEPAPM
;
A
#
# COMPACT_ATOMS: atom_id res chain seq x y z
N MET A 1 5.02 1.69 29.72
CA MET A 1 4.53 2.95 29.15
C MET A 1 3.71 2.81 27.87
N ASN A 2 3.53 1.60 27.28
CA ASN A 2 2.97 1.43 25.92
C ASN A 2 1.42 1.33 25.80
N GLN A 3 0.65 1.39 26.86
CA GLN A 3 -0.77 0.98 26.83
C GLN A 3 -1.79 2.08 26.55
N HIS A 4 -1.37 3.33 26.25
CA HIS A 4 -2.37 4.40 26.04
C HIS A 4 -1.95 5.47 25.02
N LEU A 5 -1.04 5.15 24.08
CA LEU A 5 -0.61 6.12 23.07
C LEU A 5 -1.78 6.51 22.14
N ARG A 6 -2.02 7.81 22.02
CA ARG A 6 -3.02 8.39 21.11
C ARG A 6 -2.34 8.89 19.85
N PHE A 7 -2.75 8.34 18.73
CA PHE A 7 -2.27 8.75 17.41
C PHE A 7 -3.28 9.67 16.73
N ALA A 8 -2.77 10.69 16.03
CA ALA A 8 -3.50 11.38 14.99
C ALA A 8 -2.87 11.04 13.66
N THR A 9 -3.58 10.31 12.82
CA THR A 9 -3.13 9.95 11.48
C THR A 9 -3.60 10.99 10.47
N LEU A 10 -2.67 11.56 9.71
CA LEU A 10 -2.94 12.44 8.59
C LEU A 10 -2.79 11.67 7.28
N SER A 11 -3.89 11.46 6.58
CA SER A 11 -3.88 10.72 5.31
C SER A 11 -5.15 10.96 4.50
N LYS A 12 -5.16 10.47 3.25
CA LYS A 12 -6.41 10.11 2.58
C LYS A 12 -7.05 8.95 3.33
N TYR A 13 -8.38 8.89 3.33
CA TYR A 13 -9.13 7.89 4.09
C TYR A 13 -10.35 7.41 3.28
N PRO A 14 -10.88 6.21 3.49
CA PRO A 14 -12.12 5.79 2.83
C PRO A 14 -13.26 6.84 2.98
N PRO A 15 -14.09 7.01 1.95
CA PRO A 15 -14.28 6.17 0.77
C PRO A 15 -13.28 6.41 -0.37
N TYR A 16 -12.20 7.16 -0.15
CA TYR A 16 -11.16 7.31 -1.16
C TYR A 16 -10.48 5.96 -1.43
N ARG A 17 -10.62 5.45 -2.66
CA ARG A 17 -10.14 4.11 -3.03
C ARG A 17 -8.67 4.14 -3.41
N SER A 18 -7.79 3.89 -2.45
CA SER A 18 -6.36 3.72 -2.67
C SER A 18 -5.76 2.77 -1.62
N GLY A 19 -4.62 2.17 -1.94
CA GLY A 19 -3.92 1.27 -1.02
C GLY A 19 -3.60 1.92 0.32
N HIS A 20 -3.06 3.13 0.30
CA HIS A 20 -2.71 3.86 1.53
C HIS A 20 -3.92 4.33 2.35
N ALA A 21 -5.06 4.67 1.72
CA ALA A 21 -6.28 4.97 2.47
C ALA A 21 -6.80 3.75 3.23
N LYS A 22 -6.76 2.56 2.61
CA LYS A 22 -7.03 1.29 3.29
C LYS A 22 -6.03 1.01 4.40
N GLN A 23 -4.74 1.23 4.16
CA GLN A 23 -3.69 1.04 5.18
C GLN A 23 -3.91 1.97 6.38
N ALA A 24 -4.29 3.23 6.17
CA ALA A 24 -4.61 4.15 7.25
C ALA A 24 -5.79 3.64 8.10
N LEU A 25 -6.87 3.18 7.46
CA LEU A 25 -8.01 2.57 8.16
C LEU A 25 -7.59 1.33 8.97
N TRP A 26 -6.92 0.38 8.33
CA TRP A 26 -6.54 -0.89 8.97
C TRP A 26 -5.58 -0.69 10.13
N ASN A 27 -4.59 0.19 9.96
CA ASN A 27 -3.63 0.48 11.03
C ASN A 27 -4.27 1.27 12.18
N ASN A 28 -5.14 2.26 11.92
CA ASN A 28 -5.84 2.98 12.98
C ASN A 28 -6.76 2.06 13.79
N THR A 29 -7.46 1.14 13.11
CA THR A 29 -8.26 0.11 13.78
C THR A 29 -7.40 -0.79 14.66
N ALA A 30 -6.26 -1.24 14.15
CA ALA A 30 -5.33 -2.07 14.93
C ALA A 30 -4.69 -1.29 16.09
N LEU A 31 -4.29 -0.03 15.89
CA LEU A 31 -3.79 0.85 16.95
C LEU A 31 -4.82 1.00 18.06
N ALA A 32 -6.10 1.24 17.73
CA ALA A 32 -7.16 1.38 18.72
C ALA A 32 -7.34 0.11 19.58
N VAL A 33 -7.18 -1.07 18.96
CA VAL A 33 -7.23 -2.35 19.68
C VAL A 33 -6.00 -2.54 20.58
N LEU A 34 -4.81 -2.28 20.03
CA LEU A 34 -3.55 -2.53 20.75
C LEU A 34 -3.31 -1.55 21.91
N THR A 35 -3.70 -0.29 21.74
CA THR A 35 -3.51 0.75 22.77
C THR A 35 -4.68 0.84 23.74
N GLY A 36 -5.83 0.27 23.40
CA GLY A 36 -7.06 0.34 24.19
C GLY A 36 -7.73 1.72 24.19
N VAL A 37 -7.22 2.69 23.42
CA VAL A 37 -7.76 4.06 23.34
C VAL A 37 -8.22 4.39 21.93
N GLU A 38 -9.16 5.34 21.85
CA GLU A 38 -9.68 5.84 20.57
C GLU A 38 -8.61 6.62 19.82
N GLN A 39 -8.43 6.33 18.53
CA GLN A 39 -7.48 6.98 17.65
C GLN A 39 -8.14 8.11 16.85
N ARG A 40 -7.35 9.01 16.28
CA ARG A 40 -7.81 10.15 15.49
C ARG A 40 -7.35 10.03 14.04
N GLN A 41 -8.25 10.28 13.11
CA GLN A 41 -7.95 10.37 11.69
C GLN A 41 -8.27 11.77 11.20
N VAL A 42 -7.31 12.47 10.62
CA VAL A 42 -7.52 13.74 9.92
C VAL A 42 -7.44 13.50 8.42
N THR A 43 -8.47 13.88 7.70
CA THR A 43 -8.56 13.70 6.24
C THR A 43 -9.24 14.87 5.57
N TYR A 44 -8.90 15.10 4.31
CA TYR A 44 -9.51 16.12 3.45
C TYR A 44 -10.13 15.52 2.17
N CYS A 45 -10.12 14.21 2.05
CA CYS A 45 -10.68 13.48 0.91
C CYS A 45 -12.01 12.87 1.29
N GLY A 46 -13.06 13.34 0.62
CA GLY A 46 -14.39 12.76 0.65
C GLY A 46 -15.13 12.89 2.00
N VAL A 47 -16.43 12.97 1.91
CA VAL A 47 -17.34 12.71 3.04
C VAL A 47 -18.04 11.41 2.68
N SER A 48 -17.80 10.33 3.43
CA SER A 48 -18.58 9.12 3.29
C SER A 48 -19.94 9.34 3.91
N SER A 49 -20.97 8.98 3.17
CA SER A 49 -22.31 8.73 3.72
C SER A 49 -22.55 7.23 3.92
N ASP A 50 -21.52 6.40 3.74
CA ASP A 50 -21.67 4.94 3.75
C ASP A 50 -21.28 4.39 5.13
N PRO A 51 -22.25 3.86 5.91
CA PRO A 51 -22.00 3.32 7.25
C PRO A 51 -21.13 2.07 7.28
N GLU A 52 -20.91 1.39 6.13
CA GLU A 52 -20.12 0.17 6.06
C GLU A 52 -18.62 0.39 6.28
N ASP A 53 -18.12 1.61 6.06
CA ASP A 53 -16.71 1.95 6.33
C ASP A 53 -16.44 2.32 7.80
N ASP A 54 -17.49 2.49 8.58
CA ASP A 54 -17.43 2.80 10.01
C ASP A 54 -17.55 1.50 10.83
N ALA A 55 -16.65 0.57 10.58
CA ALA A 55 -16.63 -0.73 11.25
C ALA A 55 -16.29 -0.58 12.74
N GLY A 56 -17.20 -0.02 13.53
CA GLY A 56 -17.21 -0.11 15.01
C GLY A 56 -15.90 0.21 15.72
N ALA A 57 -14.94 0.73 15.00
CA ALA A 57 -13.61 0.98 15.46
C ALA A 57 -13.60 2.26 16.28
N ARG A 58 -12.88 2.24 17.35
CA ARG A 58 -12.53 3.38 18.18
C ARG A 58 -11.62 4.35 17.42
N VAL A 59 -12.06 4.79 16.23
CA VAL A 59 -11.37 5.75 15.36
C VAL A 59 -12.31 6.90 15.06
N GLN A 60 -11.99 8.08 15.56
CA GLN A 60 -12.74 9.28 15.25
C GLN A 60 -12.17 9.97 14.01
N VAL A 61 -12.99 10.12 12.97
CA VAL A 61 -12.61 10.76 11.71
C VAL A 61 -12.94 12.25 11.74
N HIS A 62 -11.95 13.08 11.50
CA HIS A 62 -12.05 14.53 11.42
C HIS A 62 -11.87 15.00 9.98
N HIS A 63 -12.96 15.35 9.32
CA HIS A 63 -12.93 15.86 7.95
C HIS A 63 -12.57 17.35 7.91
N VAL A 64 -11.77 17.73 6.92
CA VAL A 64 -11.55 19.10 6.52
C VAL A 64 -12.52 19.39 5.38
N THR A 65 -13.64 20.05 5.70
CA THR A 65 -14.81 20.18 4.81
C THR A 65 -14.68 21.21 3.70
N GLU A 66 -13.63 22.03 3.74
CA GLU A 66 -13.44 23.14 2.80
C GLU A 66 -12.92 22.69 1.43
N VAL A 67 -12.74 21.37 1.24
CA VAL A 67 -12.13 20.80 0.03
C VAL A 67 -13.12 19.97 -0.74
N ARG A 68 -13.53 20.47 -1.88
CA ARG A 68 -14.28 19.72 -2.88
C ARG A 68 -13.32 19.23 -3.97
N GLY A 69 -13.22 17.91 -4.13
CA GLY A 69 -12.55 17.28 -5.26
C GLY A 69 -11.26 16.55 -4.92
N ASN A 70 -10.92 15.62 -5.81
CA ASN A 70 -9.72 14.79 -5.75
C ASN A 70 -8.52 15.59 -6.31
N ARG A 71 -7.96 16.52 -5.55
CA ARG A 71 -6.76 17.26 -5.96
C ARG A 71 -5.52 16.51 -5.48
N ARG A 72 -4.64 16.15 -6.41
CA ARG A 72 -3.34 15.54 -6.10
C ARG A 72 -2.44 16.50 -5.30
N VAL A 73 -2.49 17.78 -5.59
CA VAL A 73 -1.74 18.81 -4.90
C VAL A 73 -2.71 19.82 -4.28
N PRO A 74 -2.77 19.93 -2.96
CA PRO A 74 -3.59 20.92 -2.29
C PRO A 74 -3.00 22.33 -2.48
N ASP A 75 -3.87 23.32 -2.71
CA ASP A 75 -3.45 24.71 -2.70
C ASP A 75 -3.08 25.19 -1.28
N GLY A 76 -2.40 26.33 -1.19
CA GLY A 76 -1.92 26.85 0.10
C GLY A 76 -3.04 27.17 1.10
N HIS A 77 -4.28 27.39 0.67
CA HIS A 77 -5.44 27.56 1.54
C HIS A 77 -5.83 26.23 2.19
N LEU A 78 -5.86 25.16 1.39
CA LEU A 78 -6.13 23.81 1.89
C LEU A 78 -5.05 23.36 2.89
N LEU A 79 -3.79 23.58 2.59
CA LEU A 79 -2.69 23.23 3.51
C LEU A 79 -2.87 23.90 4.87
N ARG A 80 -3.27 25.17 4.90
CA ARG A 80 -3.56 25.89 6.14
C ARG A 80 -4.78 25.32 6.88
N ALA A 81 -5.85 24.97 6.16
CA ALA A 81 -7.05 24.40 6.76
C ALA A 81 -6.77 23.03 7.38
N VAL A 82 -6.01 22.16 6.70
CA VAL A 82 -5.59 20.84 7.21
C VAL A 82 -4.69 21.01 8.44
N ALA A 83 -3.69 21.90 8.38
CA ALA A 83 -2.81 22.17 9.51
C ALA A 83 -3.57 22.70 10.74
N ALA A 84 -4.51 23.63 10.54
CA ALA A 84 -5.34 24.16 11.63
C ALA A 84 -6.26 23.08 12.22
N LYS A 85 -6.80 22.18 11.41
CA LYS A 85 -7.61 21.06 11.89
C LYS A 85 -6.76 20.08 12.68
N LEU A 86 -5.59 19.67 12.14
CA LEU A 86 -4.68 18.76 12.81
C LEU A 86 -4.21 19.34 14.14
N TYR A 87 -3.82 20.63 14.18
CA TYR A 87 -3.40 21.32 15.40
C TYR A 87 -4.48 21.20 16.50
N ARG A 88 -5.74 21.51 16.16
CA ARG A 88 -6.85 21.42 17.12
C ARG A 88 -7.07 19.98 17.57
N VAL A 89 -7.09 19.02 16.66
CA VAL A 89 -7.28 17.60 16.98
C VAL A 89 -6.21 17.11 17.95
N VAL A 90 -4.95 17.46 17.71
CA VAL A 90 -3.83 17.07 18.58
C VAL A 90 -3.96 17.69 19.98
N LEU A 91 -4.28 18.98 20.04
CA LEU A 91 -4.38 19.71 21.30
C LEU A 91 -5.59 19.28 22.14
N GLU A 92 -6.76 19.16 21.51
CA GLU A 92 -8.03 18.86 22.20
C GLU A 92 -8.15 17.40 22.64
N ASN A 93 -7.38 16.47 22.05
CA ASN A 93 -7.46 15.05 22.32
C ASN A 93 -6.19 14.47 22.97
N ASP A 94 -5.30 15.32 23.45
CA ASP A 94 -4.04 14.88 24.09
C ASP A 94 -3.27 13.85 23.25
N VAL A 95 -3.13 14.12 21.93
CA VAL A 95 -2.45 13.22 21.00
C VAL A 95 -0.94 13.21 21.27
N ASP A 96 -0.36 12.01 21.34
CA ASP A 96 1.06 11.78 21.61
C ASP A 96 1.88 11.68 20.32
N VAL A 97 1.25 11.21 19.24
CA VAL A 97 1.93 10.87 17.98
C VAL A 97 1.13 11.38 16.79
N ILE A 98 1.79 12.11 15.90
CA ILE A 98 1.28 12.38 14.56
C ILE A 98 1.92 11.39 13.60
N ASN A 99 1.11 10.58 12.93
CA ASN A 99 1.54 9.64 11.90
C ASN A 99 1.04 10.11 10.53
N THR A 100 1.91 10.15 9.52
CA THR A 100 1.52 10.51 8.17
C THR A 100 1.58 9.32 7.23
N TYR A 101 0.62 9.24 6.30
CA TYR A 101 0.71 8.42 5.10
C TYR A 101 0.82 9.38 3.92
N TYR A 102 1.86 9.35 3.18
CA TYR A 102 2.28 10.34 2.20
C TYR A 102 3.18 11.42 2.78
N ILE A 103 4.29 11.63 2.13
CA ILE A 103 5.22 12.67 2.54
C ILE A 103 4.74 14.02 2.05
N ASP A 104 4.46 14.16 0.77
CA ASP A 104 4.01 15.44 0.22
C ASP A 104 2.47 15.49 0.13
N PRO A 105 1.81 16.43 0.79
CA PRO A 105 2.34 17.52 1.65
C PRO A 105 2.27 17.20 3.16
N HIS A 106 1.97 15.94 3.54
CA HIS A 106 1.59 15.61 4.92
C HIS A 106 2.75 15.76 5.90
N ALA A 107 4.00 15.44 5.50
CA ALA A 107 5.16 15.62 6.35
C ALA A 107 5.37 17.10 6.70
N ALA A 108 5.26 17.99 5.71
CA ALA A 108 5.36 19.44 5.94
C ALA A 108 4.29 19.95 6.91
N ILE A 109 3.05 19.47 6.77
CA ILE A 109 1.94 19.83 7.67
C ILE A 109 2.19 19.31 9.07
N ALA A 110 2.52 18.03 9.22
CA ALA A 110 2.73 17.38 10.52
C ALA A 110 3.87 18.04 11.30
N ASN A 111 5.00 18.28 10.65
CA ASN A 111 6.15 18.90 11.28
C ASN A 111 5.86 20.36 11.74
N ARG A 112 5.19 21.16 10.89
CA ARG A 112 4.79 22.53 11.26
C ARG A 112 3.81 22.57 12.41
N VAL A 113 2.88 21.63 12.47
CA VAL A 113 1.94 21.49 13.59
C VAL A 113 2.66 21.08 14.86
N ALA A 114 3.59 20.13 14.78
CA ALA A 114 4.41 19.73 15.93
C ALA A 114 5.26 20.89 16.46
N ASP A 115 5.90 21.65 15.58
CA ASP A 115 6.69 22.84 15.95
C ASP A 115 5.80 23.91 16.64
N ALA A 116 4.60 24.17 16.09
CA ALA A 116 3.68 25.13 16.70
C ALA A 116 3.20 24.66 18.09
N LEU A 117 2.96 23.36 18.28
CA LEU A 117 2.60 22.78 19.56
C LEU A 117 3.77 22.78 20.55
N ALA A 118 5.01 22.69 20.07
CA ALA A 118 6.21 22.83 20.92
C ALA A 118 6.27 24.20 21.62
N LEU A 119 5.80 25.26 20.95
CA LEU A 119 5.76 26.61 21.55
C LEU A 119 4.85 26.72 22.78
N VAL A 120 3.89 25.81 22.90
CA VAL A 120 2.98 25.71 24.06
C VAL A 120 3.30 24.50 24.95
N GLY A 121 4.49 23.92 24.81
CA GLY A 121 4.97 22.82 25.64
C GLY A 121 4.34 21.44 25.33
N ARG A 122 3.76 21.26 24.13
CA ARG A 122 2.97 20.06 23.76
C ARG A 122 3.40 19.45 22.42
N ARG A 123 4.70 19.28 22.20
CA ARG A 123 5.20 18.71 20.94
C ARG A 123 4.92 17.19 20.86
N PRO A 124 4.06 16.73 19.91
CA PRO A 124 3.88 15.30 19.65
C PRO A 124 5.10 14.72 18.91
N ILE A 125 5.26 13.40 18.98
CA ILE A 125 6.19 12.66 18.11
C ILE A 125 5.64 12.69 16.68
N VAL A 126 6.51 12.87 15.68
CA VAL A 126 6.12 12.84 14.27
C VAL A 126 6.75 11.65 13.57
N ILE A 127 5.90 10.74 13.08
CA ILE A 127 6.28 9.60 12.24
C ILE A 127 5.84 9.91 10.80
N ASN A 128 6.80 10.14 9.91
CA ASN A 128 6.54 10.33 8.49
C ASN A 128 6.66 9.00 7.75
N SER A 129 5.75 8.71 6.81
CA SER A 129 5.77 7.47 6.03
C SER A 129 5.84 7.75 4.54
N ILE A 130 6.82 7.12 3.88
CA ILE A 130 6.98 7.07 2.42
C ILE A 130 6.15 5.89 1.92
N GLU A 131 5.10 6.19 1.14
CA GLU A 131 4.18 5.16 0.64
C GLU A 131 4.47 4.77 -0.83
N GLY A 132 5.24 5.57 -1.54
CA GLY A 132 5.72 5.24 -2.89
C GLY A 132 5.52 6.33 -3.92
N SER A 133 4.39 6.36 -4.62
CA SER A 133 4.17 7.29 -5.74
C SER A 133 4.28 8.77 -5.37
N ASP A 134 4.00 9.11 -4.12
CA ASP A 134 4.16 10.47 -3.57
C ASP A 134 5.61 10.99 -3.61
N VAL A 135 6.56 10.08 -3.53
CA VAL A 135 7.98 10.42 -3.53
C VAL A 135 8.63 10.09 -4.86
N LEU A 136 8.29 8.92 -5.42
CA LEU A 136 8.92 8.47 -6.66
C LEU A 136 8.50 9.31 -7.85
N GLU A 137 7.26 9.79 -7.90
CA GLU A 137 6.81 10.76 -8.90
C GLU A 137 7.54 12.10 -8.71
N SER A 138 7.47 12.69 -7.50
CA SER A 138 8.04 14.00 -7.22
C SER A 138 9.56 14.02 -7.27
N VAL A 139 10.21 12.98 -6.75
CA VAL A 139 11.68 12.89 -6.73
C VAL A 139 12.24 12.59 -8.11
N CYS A 140 11.64 11.67 -8.87
CA CYS A 140 12.13 11.31 -10.20
C CYS A 140 11.91 12.43 -11.23
N GLU A 141 10.81 13.16 -11.16
CA GLU A 141 10.50 14.23 -12.09
C GLU A 141 11.31 15.51 -11.83
N HIS A 142 11.71 15.76 -10.58
CA HIS A 142 12.34 17.03 -10.15
C HIS A 142 13.77 16.85 -9.60
N LEU A 143 14.40 15.69 -9.81
CA LEU A 143 15.76 15.43 -9.36
C LEU A 143 16.79 16.39 -10.00
N THR A 144 16.54 16.86 -11.23
CA THR A 144 17.49 17.65 -11.99
C THR A 144 17.42 19.16 -11.74
N ASP A 145 16.30 19.68 -11.25
CA ASP A 145 16.05 21.10 -11.05
C ASP A 145 16.14 21.56 -9.58
N GLY A 146 16.38 20.64 -8.66
CA GLY A 146 16.48 20.91 -7.22
C GLY A 146 15.13 21.19 -6.54
N SER A 147 14.01 21.13 -7.24
CA SER A 147 12.68 21.42 -6.67
C SER A 147 12.24 20.38 -5.62
N ALA A 148 12.81 19.18 -5.65
CA ALA A 148 12.59 18.16 -4.64
C ALA A 148 13.37 18.39 -3.33
N ALA A 149 14.34 19.30 -3.29
CA ALA A 149 15.16 19.54 -2.09
C ALA A 149 14.34 19.89 -0.83
N PRO A 150 13.27 20.72 -0.89
CA PRO A 150 12.44 21.02 0.27
C PRO A 150 11.77 19.76 0.87
N LEU A 151 11.42 18.75 0.03
CA LEU A 151 10.82 17.50 0.47
C LEU A 151 11.73 16.76 1.46
N PHE A 152 13.03 16.67 1.17
CA PHE A 152 14.00 16.04 2.06
C PHE A 152 14.13 16.80 3.39
N GLY A 153 14.09 18.13 3.34
CA GLY A 153 14.06 18.96 4.54
C GLY A 153 12.83 18.72 5.41
N ASP A 154 11.65 18.60 4.81
CA ASP A 154 10.41 18.32 5.54
C ASP A 154 10.43 16.91 6.15
N VAL A 155 10.94 15.92 5.43
CA VAL A 155 11.07 14.53 5.92
C VAL A 155 12.00 14.44 7.11
N MET A 156 13.17 15.09 7.04
CA MET A 156 14.20 15.04 8.07
C MET A 156 13.84 15.80 9.37
N ARG A 157 12.77 16.59 9.36
CA ARG A 157 12.26 17.28 10.57
C ARG A 157 11.38 16.38 11.44
N GLY A 158 10.88 15.27 10.91
CA GLY A 158 10.16 14.26 11.70
C GLY A 158 11.10 13.52 12.64
N ASP A 159 10.51 12.86 13.64
CA ASP A 159 11.28 12.07 14.61
C ASP A 159 11.59 10.67 14.08
N VAL A 160 10.77 10.14 13.20
CA VAL A 160 10.94 8.83 12.54
C VAL A 160 10.52 8.93 11.08
N LEU A 161 11.26 8.26 10.20
CA LEU A 161 10.94 8.11 8.79
C LEU A 161 10.70 6.62 8.48
N CYS A 162 9.46 6.27 8.11
CA CYS A 162 9.09 4.93 7.69
C CYS A 162 9.01 4.79 6.18
N THR A 163 9.23 3.57 5.68
CA THR A 163 8.99 3.22 4.29
C THR A 163 8.32 1.86 4.18
N VAL A 164 7.59 1.64 3.08
CA VAL A 164 6.77 0.44 2.86
C VAL A 164 7.53 -0.74 2.28
N SER A 165 8.75 -0.53 1.78
CA SER A 165 9.58 -1.57 1.18
C SER A 165 11.06 -1.15 1.14
N HIS A 166 11.96 -2.11 1.00
CA HIS A 166 13.38 -1.83 0.72
C HIS A 166 13.56 -1.10 -0.61
N TYR A 167 12.78 -1.53 -1.61
CA TYR A 167 12.81 -0.86 -2.91
C TYR A 167 12.54 0.64 -2.76
N THR A 168 11.49 1.00 -2.02
CA THR A 168 11.14 2.41 -1.79
C THR A 168 12.24 3.14 -1.02
N ALA A 169 12.85 2.50 -0.01
CA ALA A 169 13.98 3.05 0.72
C ALA A 169 15.15 3.34 -0.21
N GLN A 170 15.56 2.38 -1.02
CA GLN A 170 16.68 2.53 -1.95
C GLN A 170 16.45 3.65 -2.97
N ARG A 171 15.25 3.74 -3.54
CA ARG A 171 14.89 4.80 -4.47
C ARG A 171 14.91 6.18 -3.82
N PHE A 172 14.43 6.27 -2.58
CA PHE A 172 14.46 7.52 -1.82
C PHE A 172 15.89 7.95 -1.50
N LEU A 173 16.76 7.02 -1.09
CA LEU A 173 18.17 7.28 -0.81
C LEU A 173 18.93 7.69 -2.07
N ALA A 174 18.66 7.04 -3.21
CA ALA A 174 19.26 7.43 -4.49
C ALA A 174 18.85 8.87 -4.89
N GLY A 175 17.60 9.25 -4.64
CA GLY A 175 17.13 10.63 -4.82
C GLY A 175 17.83 11.61 -3.89
N ALA A 176 18.01 11.25 -2.63
CA ALA A 176 18.75 12.07 -1.66
C ALA A 176 20.21 12.26 -2.08
N GLU A 177 20.86 11.20 -2.55
CA GLU A 177 22.24 11.27 -3.05
C GLU A 177 22.37 12.18 -4.27
N ALA A 178 21.45 12.10 -5.21
CA ALA A 178 21.44 12.96 -6.40
C ALA A 178 21.28 14.46 -6.07
N ILE A 179 20.53 14.79 -5.01
CA ILE A 179 20.26 16.19 -4.61
C ILE A 179 21.33 16.73 -3.66
N GLY A 180 21.72 15.95 -2.65
CA GLY A 180 22.57 16.41 -1.55
C GLY A 180 23.88 15.62 -1.37
N GLY A 181 24.18 14.71 -2.30
CA GLY A 181 25.35 13.85 -2.26
C GLY A 181 25.25 12.74 -1.22
N ALA A 182 26.29 11.91 -1.16
CA ALA A 182 26.35 10.74 -0.28
C ALA A 182 26.08 11.07 1.20
N ARG A 183 26.52 12.25 1.67
CA ARG A 183 26.32 12.66 3.05
C ARG A 183 24.82 12.80 3.43
N LEU A 184 23.97 13.31 2.52
CA LEU A 184 22.54 13.39 2.75
C LEU A 184 21.92 11.99 2.75
N ALA A 185 22.29 11.15 1.78
CA ALA A 185 21.83 9.77 1.70
C ALA A 185 22.19 8.96 2.95
N ASP A 186 23.45 9.03 3.40
CA ASP A 186 23.91 8.36 4.62
C ASP A 186 23.13 8.83 5.86
N THR A 187 22.92 10.15 5.99
CA THR A 187 22.14 10.71 7.12
C THR A 187 20.70 10.17 7.15
N ILE A 188 20.08 10.04 5.97
CA ILE A 188 18.72 9.48 5.86
C ILE A 188 18.74 7.98 6.10
N ALA A 189 19.74 7.26 5.57
CA ALA A 189 19.87 5.82 5.76
C ALA A 189 19.96 5.41 7.24
N GLU A 190 20.57 6.25 8.08
CA GLU A 190 20.63 6.04 9.53
C GLU A 190 19.28 6.21 10.23
N SER A 191 18.28 6.84 9.61
CA SER A 191 17.01 7.20 10.22
C SER A 191 15.78 6.55 9.55
N ILE A 192 15.94 5.94 8.38
CA ILE A 192 14.84 5.31 7.64
C ILE A 192 14.55 3.91 8.19
N VAL A 193 13.26 3.60 8.39
CA VAL A 193 12.81 2.34 8.99
C VAL A 193 11.78 1.66 8.10
N LEU A 194 11.87 0.36 7.96
CA LEU A 194 10.83 -0.42 7.28
C LEU A 194 9.59 -0.58 8.16
N ARG A 195 8.44 -0.31 7.56
CA ARG A 195 7.12 -0.60 8.08
C ARG A 195 6.25 -1.13 6.93
N TYR A 196 6.28 -2.41 6.73
CA TYR A 196 5.48 -3.03 5.69
C TYR A 196 3.98 -2.79 5.88
N PRO A 197 3.22 -2.68 4.78
CA PRO A 197 1.75 -2.69 4.82
C PRO A 197 1.23 -3.95 5.51
N GLY A 198 0.10 -3.82 6.20
CA GLY A 198 -0.52 -4.95 6.89
C GLY A 198 -1.97 -5.15 6.47
N LEU A 199 -2.43 -6.41 6.47
CA LEU A 199 -3.80 -6.79 6.18
C LEU A 199 -4.61 -6.90 7.48
N PRO A 200 -5.90 -6.51 7.47
CA PRO A 200 -6.79 -6.72 8.60
C PRO A 200 -7.15 -8.21 8.73
N SER A 201 -7.58 -8.64 9.91
CA SER A 201 -7.99 -10.03 10.14
C SER A 201 -9.09 -10.51 9.17
N ALA A 202 -9.99 -9.62 8.77
CA ALA A 202 -11.04 -9.92 7.80
C ALA A 202 -10.49 -10.36 6.42
N ALA A 203 -9.28 -9.94 6.03
CA ALA A 203 -8.67 -10.35 4.77
C ALA A 203 -8.33 -11.85 4.73
N TYR A 204 -8.19 -12.48 5.89
CA TYR A 204 -7.88 -13.92 6.04
C TYR A 204 -9.15 -14.78 6.19
N ALA A 205 -10.34 -14.16 6.26
CA ALA A 205 -11.59 -14.87 6.43
C ALA A 205 -12.06 -15.49 5.11
N GLN A 206 -12.24 -16.80 5.09
CA GLN A 206 -12.76 -17.52 3.92
C GLN A 206 -14.28 -17.31 3.83
N PRO A 207 -14.82 -16.85 2.69
CA PRO A 207 -16.26 -16.92 2.42
C PRO A 207 -16.76 -18.35 2.39
N GLY A 208 -18.05 -18.55 2.72
CA GLY A 208 -18.65 -19.87 2.64
C GLY A 208 -18.88 -20.34 1.20
N ASP A 209 -19.01 -21.65 1.00
CA ASP A 209 -19.29 -22.22 -0.34
C ASP A 209 -20.58 -21.67 -0.97
N ALA A 210 -21.56 -21.30 -0.15
CA ALA A 210 -22.79 -20.69 -0.64
C ALA A 210 -22.53 -19.30 -1.22
N ASP A 211 -21.72 -18.48 -0.54
CA ASP A 211 -21.33 -17.14 -0.99
C ASP A 211 -20.54 -17.20 -2.31
N LEU A 212 -19.63 -18.18 -2.43
CA LEU A 212 -18.84 -18.37 -3.65
C LEU A 212 -19.70 -18.78 -4.84
N ARG A 213 -20.68 -19.68 -4.63
CA ARG A 213 -21.64 -20.07 -5.69
C ARG A 213 -22.54 -18.90 -6.09
N GLU A 214 -23.05 -18.15 -5.13
CA GLU A 214 -23.86 -16.96 -5.39
C GLU A 214 -23.08 -15.89 -6.14
N PHE A 215 -21.83 -15.64 -5.73
CA PHE A 215 -20.92 -14.71 -6.42
C PHE A 215 -20.75 -15.11 -7.90
N ARG A 216 -20.42 -16.39 -8.19
CA ARG A 216 -20.28 -16.88 -9.57
C ARG A 216 -21.57 -16.72 -10.37
N HIS A 217 -22.70 -17.09 -9.79
CA HIS A 217 -24.01 -16.94 -10.44
C HIS A 217 -24.36 -15.46 -10.73
N LYS A 218 -24.19 -14.59 -9.73
CA LYS A 218 -24.45 -13.15 -9.84
C LYS A 218 -23.68 -12.48 -10.97
N HIS A 219 -22.44 -12.92 -11.17
CA HIS A 219 -21.54 -12.31 -12.15
C HIS A 219 -21.42 -13.12 -13.47
N GLY A 220 -22.29 -14.13 -13.68
CA GLY A 220 -22.33 -14.93 -14.90
C GLY A 220 -21.10 -15.81 -15.11
N LEU A 221 -20.36 -16.13 -14.03
CA LEU A 221 -19.19 -17.00 -14.08
C LEU A 221 -19.60 -18.46 -14.01
N ARG A 222 -18.91 -19.32 -14.75
CA ARG A 222 -19.18 -20.75 -14.75
C ARG A 222 -18.85 -21.38 -13.39
N GLN A 223 -19.68 -22.30 -12.91
CA GLN A 223 -19.50 -22.90 -11.59
C GLN A 223 -18.30 -23.85 -11.50
N ASP A 224 -17.89 -24.44 -12.62
CA ASP A 224 -16.86 -25.45 -12.77
C ASP A 224 -15.57 -24.92 -13.43
N SER A 225 -15.50 -23.64 -13.75
CA SER A 225 -14.31 -23.06 -14.36
C SER A 225 -13.16 -22.87 -13.37
N ILE A 226 -11.94 -22.97 -13.89
CA ILE A 226 -10.72 -22.57 -13.19
C ILE A 226 -10.58 -21.04 -13.33
N LEU A 227 -10.75 -20.33 -12.21
CA LEU A 227 -10.79 -18.88 -12.23
C LEU A 227 -9.40 -18.26 -12.04
N ILE A 228 -9.00 -17.43 -12.97
CA ILE A 228 -7.79 -16.63 -12.94
C ILE A 228 -8.20 -15.16 -12.80
N SER A 229 -7.69 -14.44 -11.84
CA SER A 229 -8.17 -13.06 -11.67
C SER A 229 -7.11 -12.07 -11.22
N THR A 230 -7.44 -10.80 -11.43
CA THR A 230 -6.79 -9.65 -10.80
C THR A 230 -7.85 -8.72 -10.22
N LEU A 231 -7.53 -8.10 -9.08
CA LEU A 231 -8.40 -7.10 -8.46
C LEU A 231 -7.56 -5.90 -8.03
N GLY A 232 -7.91 -4.71 -8.53
CA GLY A 232 -7.16 -3.50 -8.22
C GLY A 232 -7.66 -2.26 -8.97
N ARG A 233 -6.79 -1.25 -9.07
CA ARG A 233 -7.09 -0.09 -9.92
C ARG A 233 -7.05 -0.51 -11.40
N LEU A 234 -8.01 -0.03 -12.18
CA LEU A 234 -8.05 -0.28 -13.63
C LEU A 234 -7.29 0.86 -14.33
N GLU A 235 -5.96 0.86 -14.17
CA GLU A 235 -5.05 1.86 -14.70
C GLU A 235 -3.93 1.19 -15.51
N GLU A 236 -3.23 1.97 -16.32
CA GLU A 236 -2.23 1.48 -17.29
C GLU A 236 -1.11 0.69 -16.62
N GLU A 237 -0.61 1.17 -15.49
CA GLU A 237 0.49 0.55 -14.75
C GLU A 237 0.16 -0.86 -14.25
N LYS A 238 -1.12 -1.25 -14.19
CA LYS A 238 -1.51 -2.60 -13.75
C LYS A 238 -1.39 -3.67 -14.83
N GLY A 239 -1.00 -3.29 -16.06
CA GLY A 239 -0.71 -4.23 -17.13
C GLY A 239 -1.90 -5.11 -17.53
N LEU A 240 -3.12 -4.58 -17.43
CA LEU A 240 -4.36 -5.34 -17.67
C LEU A 240 -4.52 -5.79 -19.12
N ASP A 241 -3.83 -5.13 -20.06
CA ASP A 241 -3.69 -5.55 -21.44
C ASP A 241 -2.93 -6.88 -21.59
N THR A 242 -1.95 -7.14 -20.72
CA THR A 242 -1.27 -8.43 -20.65
C THR A 242 -2.23 -9.54 -20.24
N LEU A 243 -3.05 -9.31 -19.20
CA LEU A 243 -4.04 -10.30 -18.75
C LEU A 243 -5.11 -10.54 -19.83
N LEU A 244 -5.50 -9.51 -20.56
CA LEU A 244 -6.42 -9.62 -21.69
C LEU A 244 -5.83 -10.49 -22.81
N ALA A 245 -4.55 -10.29 -23.15
CA ALA A 245 -3.86 -11.10 -24.14
C ALA A 245 -3.68 -12.57 -23.69
N ILE A 246 -3.44 -12.82 -22.40
CA ILE A 246 -3.38 -14.17 -21.83
C ILE A 246 -4.75 -14.87 -21.98
N ALA A 247 -5.84 -14.16 -21.65
CA ALA A 247 -7.20 -14.69 -21.76
C ALA A 247 -7.56 -15.03 -23.20
N ASP A 248 -7.17 -14.19 -24.17
CA ASP A 248 -7.42 -14.43 -25.60
C ASP A 248 -6.71 -15.70 -26.10
N ILE A 249 -5.43 -15.90 -25.73
CA ILE A 249 -4.70 -17.13 -26.06
C ILE A 249 -5.36 -18.34 -25.40
N ALA A 250 -5.73 -18.22 -24.11
CA ALA A 250 -6.34 -19.29 -23.36
C ALA A 250 -7.72 -19.68 -23.90
N ALA A 251 -8.50 -18.75 -24.47
CA ALA A 251 -9.81 -19.03 -25.05
C ALA A 251 -9.78 -20.13 -26.11
N ALA A 252 -8.70 -20.19 -26.88
CA ALA A 252 -8.52 -21.20 -27.94
C ALA A 252 -7.86 -22.50 -27.45
N THR A 253 -7.06 -22.46 -26.38
CA THR A 253 -6.18 -23.57 -25.96
C THR A 253 -6.59 -24.22 -24.63
N ARG A 254 -7.26 -23.46 -23.74
CA ARG A 254 -7.62 -23.85 -22.38
C ARG A 254 -9.04 -23.36 -22.04
N PRO A 255 -10.07 -23.93 -22.64
CA PRO A 255 -11.47 -23.47 -22.49
C PRO A 255 -12.02 -23.59 -21.06
N GLU A 256 -11.39 -24.38 -20.19
CA GLU A 256 -11.73 -24.47 -18.77
C GLU A 256 -11.27 -23.26 -17.96
N LEU A 257 -10.32 -22.47 -18.44
CA LEU A 257 -9.89 -21.25 -17.78
C LEU A 257 -10.88 -20.11 -18.03
N GLU A 258 -11.21 -19.40 -16.97
CA GLU A 258 -12.02 -18.20 -17.01
C GLU A 258 -11.29 -17.07 -16.32
N PHE A 259 -11.28 -15.89 -16.93
CA PHE A 259 -10.52 -14.75 -16.45
C PHE A 259 -11.43 -13.64 -15.92
N VAL A 260 -11.04 -13.02 -14.81
CA VAL A 260 -11.76 -11.87 -14.24
C VAL A 260 -10.79 -10.72 -13.96
N ILE A 261 -11.09 -9.57 -14.55
CA ILE A 261 -10.48 -8.30 -14.19
C ILE A 261 -11.49 -7.51 -13.35
N ALA A 262 -11.16 -7.19 -12.10
CA ALA A 262 -12.08 -6.48 -11.22
C ALA A 262 -11.48 -5.19 -10.65
N GLY A 263 -12.31 -4.14 -10.53
CA GLY A 263 -11.89 -2.91 -9.88
C GLY A 263 -12.54 -1.63 -10.38
N THR A 264 -11.80 -0.53 -10.20
CA THR A 264 -12.17 0.82 -10.64
C THR A 264 -10.98 1.56 -11.21
N GLY A 265 -11.17 2.37 -12.22
CA GLY A 265 -10.10 3.17 -12.83
C GLY A 265 -10.46 3.70 -14.21
N SER A 266 -9.54 4.45 -14.79
CA SER A 266 -9.72 5.14 -16.08
C SER A 266 -9.91 4.19 -17.26
N LEU A 267 -9.34 2.98 -17.19
CA LEU A 267 -9.43 1.97 -18.25
C LEU A 267 -10.73 1.14 -18.20
N GLY A 268 -11.61 1.36 -17.21
CA GLY A 268 -12.74 0.49 -16.95
C GLY A 268 -13.69 0.30 -18.15
N ASP A 269 -14.07 1.38 -18.84
CA ASP A 269 -14.98 1.31 -20.00
C ASP A 269 -14.32 0.59 -21.18
N ARG A 270 -13.07 0.94 -21.48
CA ARG A 270 -12.28 0.29 -22.53
C ARG A 270 -12.11 -1.21 -22.30
N LEU A 271 -11.84 -1.62 -21.08
CA LEU A 271 -11.68 -3.05 -20.72
C LEU A 271 -12.99 -3.81 -20.90
N VAL A 272 -14.13 -3.22 -20.55
CA VAL A 272 -15.46 -3.83 -20.80
C VAL A 272 -15.70 -4.04 -22.28
N GLU A 273 -15.37 -3.05 -23.14
CA GLU A 273 -15.50 -3.19 -24.59
C GLU A 273 -14.57 -4.27 -25.16
N GLN A 274 -13.31 -4.31 -24.72
CA GLN A 274 -12.34 -5.30 -25.17
C GLN A 274 -12.71 -6.72 -24.72
N ALA A 275 -13.25 -6.89 -23.51
CA ALA A 275 -13.69 -8.18 -22.99
C ALA A 275 -14.82 -8.81 -23.84
N GLN A 276 -15.63 -8.02 -24.55
CA GLN A 276 -16.66 -8.56 -25.47
C GLN A 276 -16.08 -9.40 -26.61
N GLN A 277 -14.81 -9.22 -26.93
CA GLN A 277 -14.11 -9.97 -27.98
C GLN A 277 -13.38 -11.21 -27.42
N VAL A 278 -13.32 -11.40 -26.12
CA VAL A 278 -12.60 -12.49 -25.45
C VAL A 278 -13.59 -13.31 -24.63
N PRO A 279 -14.02 -14.48 -25.14
CA PRO A 279 -15.21 -15.20 -24.62
C PRO A 279 -15.07 -15.75 -23.21
N ASN A 280 -13.85 -15.88 -22.70
CA ASN A 280 -13.55 -16.37 -21.35
C ASN A 280 -13.08 -15.26 -20.39
N LEU A 281 -13.33 -13.98 -20.72
CA LEU A 281 -12.95 -12.85 -19.89
C LEU A 281 -14.16 -12.04 -19.43
N THR A 282 -14.23 -11.77 -18.14
CA THR A 282 -15.25 -10.91 -17.52
C THR A 282 -14.58 -9.71 -16.84
N VAL A 283 -15.13 -8.52 -17.02
CA VAL A 283 -14.69 -7.30 -16.33
C VAL A 283 -15.75 -6.86 -15.33
N LEU A 284 -15.39 -6.82 -14.05
CA LEU A 284 -16.27 -6.44 -12.94
C LEU A 284 -15.89 -5.04 -12.42
N ARG A 285 -16.80 -4.08 -12.60
CA ARG A 285 -16.58 -2.71 -12.12
C ARG A 285 -17.26 -2.47 -10.78
N ASN A 286 -16.62 -1.69 -9.92
CA ASN A 286 -17.21 -1.24 -8.65
C ASN A 286 -17.73 -2.39 -7.76
N VAL A 287 -16.99 -3.50 -7.70
CA VAL A 287 -17.36 -4.63 -6.85
C VAL A 287 -17.46 -4.22 -5.38
N SER A 288 -18.42 -4.79 -4.67
CA SER A 288 -18.56 -4.60 -3.22
C SER A 288 -17.37 -5.23 -2.48
N THR A 289 -17.19 -4.87 -1.22
CA THR A 289 -16.16 -5.50 -0.36
C THR A 289 -16.38 -7.01 -0.25
N HIS A 290 -17.65 -7.44 -0.11
CA HIS A 290 -18.01 -8.85 -0.07
C HIS A 290 -17.70 -9.56 -1.40
N ASP A 291 -18.13 -9.01 -2.54
CA ASP A 291 -17.82 -9.59 -3.85
C ASP A 291 -16.31 -9.64 -4.13
N ALA A 292 -15.57 -8.63 -3.68
CA ALA A 292 -14.11 -8.62 -3.77
C ALA A 292 -13.45 -9.77 -2.98
N GLN A 293 -13.98 -10.07 -1.79
CA GLN A 293 -13.51 -11.19 -0.99
C GLN A 293 -13.90 -12.52 -1.63
N CYS A 294 -15.13 -12.67 -2.15
CA CYS A 294 -15.57 -13.84 -2.88
C CYS A 294 -14.77 -14.08 -4.16
N LEU A 295 -14.46 -13.01 -4.93
CA LEU A 295 -13.61 -13.13 -6.12
C LEU A 295 -12.25 -13.71 -5.77
N ARG A 296 -11.57 -13.13 -4.76
CA ARG A 296 -10.25 -13.63 -4.35
C ARG A 296 -10.31 -15.09 -3.92
N ALA A 297 -11.28 -15.46 -3.07
CA ALA A 297 -11.42 -16.81 -2.57
C ALA A 297 -11.82 -17.83 -3.63
N ALA A 298 -12.58 -17.40 -4.66
CA ALA A 298 -12.96 -18.26 -5.79
C ALA A 298 -11.84 -18.43 -6.85
N THR A 299 -10.75 -17.66 -6.72
CA THR A 299 -9.64 -17.64 -7.68
C THR A 299 -8.65 -18.78 -7.42
N GLU A 300 -8.21 -19.42 -8.50
CA GLU A 300 -7.17 -20.45 -8.44
C GLU A 300 -5.75 -19.87 -8.53
N VAL A 301 -5.57 -18.79 -9.32
CA VAL A 301 -4.30 -18.04 -9.45
C VAL A 301 -4.59 -16.55 -9.61
N GLY A 302 -4.04 -15.75 -8.70
CA GLY A 302 -4.02 -14.28 -8.84
C GLY A 302 -2.93 -13.85 -9.82
N VAL A 303 -3.22 -12.91 -10.73
CA VAL A 303 -2.26 -12.46 -11.75
C VAL A 303 -2.09 -10.94 -11.70
N PHE A 304 -0.86 -10.48 -11.47
CA PHE A 304 -0.51 -9.07 -11.31
C PHE A 304 0.61 -8.67 -12.30
N PRO A 305 0.30 -8.48 -13.57
CA PRO A 305 1.28 -8.19 -14.63
C PRO A 305 1.63 -6.70 -14.68
N THR A 306 1.92 -6.12 -13.51
CA THR A 306 2.19 -4.70 -13.33
C THR A 306 3.38 -4.26 -14.19
N LYS A 307 3.30 -3.03 -14.75
CA LYS A 307 4.29 -2.43 -15.64
C LYS A 307 4.96 -1.23 -15.00
N ILE A 308 6.18 -0.97 -15.42
CA ILE A 308 6.84 0.32 -15.18
C ILE A 308 6.33 1.27 -16.27
N ILE A 309 5.81 2.41 -15.84
CA ILE A 309 5.42 3.51 -16.75
C ILE A 309 6.09 4.80 -16.26
N PRO A 310 6.24 5.83 -17.13
CA PRO A 310 6.73 7.13 -16.69
C PRO A 310 5.96 7.65 -15.46
N GLY A 311 6.66 8.05 -14.43
CA GLY A 311 6.08 8.56 -13.18
C GLY A 311 5.46 7.50 -12.25
N PHE A 312 5.48 6.20 -12.59
CA PHE A 312 4.94 5.16 -11.70
C PHE A 312 5.72 3.85 -11.75
N ILE A 313 6.00 3.35 -10.55
CA ILE A 313 6.43 1.96 -10.33
C ILE A 313 5.76 1.43 -9.06
N GLU A 314 5.40 0.16 -9.03
CA GLU A 314 4.78 -0.46 -7.86
C GLU A 314 5.79 -0.55 -6.71
N THR A 315 5.46 0.03 -5.56
CA THR A 315 6.34 0.07 -4.39
C THR A 315 6.10 -1.08 -3.42
N PHE A 316 4.90 -1.66 -3.46
CA PHE A 316 4.52 -2.85 -2.71
C PHE A 316 3.13 -3.33 -3.15
N CYS A 317 2.99 -4.56 -3.57
CA CYS A 317 1.73 -5.07 -4.10
C CYS A 317 0.82 -5.65 -3.00
N VAL A 318 0.12 -4.77 -2.26
CA VAL A 318 -0.84 -5.19 -1.22
C VAL A 318 -1.92 -6.12 -1.79
N ALA A 319 -2.34 -5.90 -3.04
CA ALA A 319 -3.36 -6.73 -3.68
C ALA A 319 -2.92 -8.20 -3.82
N ALA A 320 -1.64 -8.47 -4.07
CA ALA A 320 -1.10 -9.83 -4.09
C ALA A 320 -1.25 -10.50 -2.71
N LEU A 321 -0.87 -9.80 -1.63
CA LEU A 321 -1.04 -10.32 -0.27
C LEU A 321 -2.50 -10.60 0.09
N GLU A 322 -3.46 -9.82 -0.43
CA GLU A 322 -4.89 -10.06 -0.20
C GLU A 322 -5.36 -11.40 -0.78
N TYR A 323 -4.78 -11.87 -1.90
CA TYR A 323 -5.03 -13.22 -2.47
C TYR A 323 -4.30 -14.28 -1.65
N GLU A 324 -3.04 -14.06 -1.35
CA GLU A 324 -2.21 -14.99 -0.60
C GLU A 324 -2.76 -15.27 0.81
N ALA A 325 -3.37 -14.27 1.45
CA ALA A 325 -4.04 -14.41 2.74
C ALA A 325 -5.17 -15.45 2.71
N LEU A 326 -5.78 -15.69 1.54
CA LEU A 326 -6.82 -16.70 1.31
C LEU A 326 -6.27 -18.02 0.74
N GLY A 327 -4.95 -18.18 0.71
CA GLY A 327 -4.32 -19.39 0.18
C GLY A 327 -4.31 -19.46 -1.35
N VAL A 328 -4.54 -18.35 -2.01
CA VAL A 328 -4.49 -18.25 -3.46
C VAL A 328 -3.08 -17.86 -3.89
N PRO A 329 -2.35 -18.73 -4.60
CA PRO A 329 -1.05 -18.38 -5.14
C PRO A 329 -1.18 -17.27 -6.18
N VAL A 330 -0.18 -16.39 -6.23
CA VAL A 330 -0.14 -15.32 -7.21
C VAL A 330 0.99 -15.51 -8.21
N LEU A 331 0.88 -14.85 -9.36
CA LEU A 331 1.98 -14.55 -10.26
C LEU A 331 2.04 -13.03 -10.46
N ALA A 332 3.17 -12.42 -10.18
CA ALA A 332 3.34 -10.99 -10.25
C ALA A 332 4.62 -10.61 -11.01
N SER A 333 4.63 -9.43 -11.65
CA SER A 333 5.83 -8.94 -12.33
C SER A 333 6.96 -8.68 -11.34
N ALA A 334 8.18 -9.12 -11.66
CA ALA A 334 9.39 -8.90 -10.86
C ALA A 334 9.90 -7.45 -10.97
N ILE A 335 9.09 -6.48 -10.56
CA ILE A 335 9.41 -5.05 -10.64
C ILE A 335 9.22 -4.32 -9.31
N GLY A 336 10.03 -3.30 -9.09
CA GLY A 336 9.87 -2.43 -7.93
C GLY A 336 9.87 -3.17 -6.61
N GLY A 337 8.91 -2.87 -5.76
CA GLY A 337 8.68 -3.54 -4.47
C GLY A 337 7.76 -4.77 -4.54
N VAL A 338 7.33 -5.20 -5.73
CA VAL A 338 6.46 -6.39 -5.90
C VAL A 338 7.12 -7.67 -5.36
N PRO A 339 8.43 -7.92 -5.57
CA PRO A 339 9.10 -9.08 -5.00
C PRO A 339 9.01 -9.18 -3.47
N GLU A 340 8.88 -8.04 -2.78
CA GLU A 340 8.74 -8.02 -1.32
C GLU A 340 7.31 -8.36 -0.84
N ALA A 341 6.35 -8.40 -1.75
CA ALA A 341 4.96 -8.79 -1.49
C ALA A 341 4.66 -10.24 -1.90
N THR A 342 5.68 -11.01 -2.31
CA THR A 342 5.53 -12.42 -2.76
C THR A 342 6.52 -13.32 -2.02
N PRO A 343 6.20 -14.62 -1.82
CA PRO A 343 7.02 -15.51 -1.00
C PRO A 343 8.43 -15.76 -1.53
N ASP A 344 8.58 -15.94 -2.83
CA ASP A 344 9.85 -16.24 -3.50
C ASP A 344 9.73 -16.12 -5.04
N ASP A 345 10.84 -16.36 -5.77
CA ASP A 345 10.95 -16.19 -7.22
C ASP A 345 9.96 -17.06 -8.04
N ARG A 346 9.40 -18.13 -7.44
CA ARG A 346 8.40 -18.97 -8.10
C ARG A 346 7.07 -18.25 -8.30
N PHE A 347 6.86 -17.13 -7.60
CA PHE A 347 5.67 -16.28 -7.68
C PHE A 347 5.93 -15.05 -8.58
N LEU A 348 7.11 -14.95 -9.17
CA LEU A 348 7.54 -13.81 -9.97
C LEU A 348 7.66 -14.16 -11.46
N VAL A 349 7.36 -13.18 -12.29
CA VAL A 349 7.52 -13.25 -13.76
C VAL A 349 8.32 -12.04 -14.21
N GLU A 350 9.36 -12.28 -15.01
CA GLU A 350 10.25 -11.23 -15.48
C GLU A 350 9.55 -10.20 -16.36
N PRO A 351 9.93 -8.92 -16.29
CA PRO A 351 9.44 -7.89 -17.20
C PRO A 351 9.69 -8.25 -18.66
N GLY A 352 8.72 -7.98 -19.53
CA GLY A 352 8.82 -8.29 -20.95
C GLY A 352 8.44 -9.72 -21.35
N THR A 353 8.10 -10.57 -20.38
CA THR A 353 7.57 -11.92 -20.64
C THR A 353 6.30 -11.84 -21.46
N SER A 354 6.22 -12.67 -22.51
CA SER A 354 5.07 -12.72 -23.43
C SER A 354 3.81 -13.29 -22.76
N ALA A 355 2.63 -12.99 -23.32
CA ALA A 355 1.37 -13.53 -22.81
C ALA A 355 1.31 -15.07 -22.86
N ALA A 356 1.95 -15.70 -23.85
CA ALA A 356 2.04 -17.16 -23.94
C ALA A 356 2.90 -17.76 -22.82
N GLU A 357 3.99 -17.12 -22.49
CA GLU A 357 4.85 -17.53 -21.37
C GLU A 357 4.16 -17.29 -20.02
N TRP A 358 3.43 -16.19 -19.86
CA TRP A 358 2.58 -15.98 -18.68
C TRP A 358 1.56 -17.12 -18.52
N LEU A 359 0.89 -17.53 -19.60
CA LEU A 359 -0.04 -18.66 -19.58
C LEU A 359 0.65 -19.96 -19.13
N ALA A 360 1.85 -20.25 -19.66
CA ALA A 360 2.62 -21.40 -19.23
C ALA A 360 2.98 -21.35 -17.73
N ARG A 361 3.33 -20.17 -17.20
CA ARG A 361 3.55 -19.98 -15.76
C ARG A 361 2.30 -20.19 -14.93
N ILE A 362 1.13 -19.75 -15.42
CA ILE A 362 -0.18 -20.03 -14.77
C ILE A 362 -0.41 -21.54 -14.68
N GLU A 363 -0.16 -22.27 -15.75
CA GLU A 363 -0.29 -23.74 -15.77
C GLU A 363 0.64 -24.46 -14.79
N GLU A 364 1.88 -23.98 -14.65
CA GLU A 364 2.82 -24.48 -13.62
C GLU A 364 2.30 -24.25 -12.20
N VAL A 365 1.68 -23.10 -11.94
CA VAL A 365 1.09 -22.79 -10.63
C VAL A 365 -0.11 -23.71 -10.38
N LEU A 366 -0.99 -23.89 -11.36
CA LEU A 366 -2.16 -24.77 -11.26
C LEU A 366 -1.75 -26.21 -10.97
N ALA A 367 -0.69 -26.71 -11.59
CA ALA A 367 -0.18 -28.06 -11.38
C ALA A 367 0.29 -28.32 -9.93
N ASN A 368 0.67 -27.27 -9.19
CA ASN A 368 1.10 -27.35 -7.77
C ASN A 368 0.38 -26.33 -6.88
N ARG A 369 -0.89 -26.08 -7.17
CA ARG A 369 -1.66 -25.02 -6.49
C ARG A 369 -1.68 -25.15 -4.97
N ALA A 370 -1.99 -26.35 -4.47
CA ALA A 370 -2.11 -26.58 -3.02
C ALA A 370 -0.80 -26.30 -2.27
N GLY A 371 0.33 -26.78 -2.81
CA GLY A 371 1.64 -26.51 -2.22
C GLY A 371 2.02 -25.03 -2.25
N ARG A 372 1.77 -24.35 -3.37
CA ARG A 372 2.03 -22.92 -3.51
C ARG A 372 1.07 -22.08 -2.65
N GLY A 373 -0.21 -22.46 -2.55
CA GLY A 373 -1.18 -21.80 -1.71
C GLY A 373 -0.80 -21.85 -0.23
N ALA A 374 -0.30 -22.98 0.27
CA ALA A 374 0.20 -23.09 1.65
C ALA A 374 1.40 -22.15 1.92
N VAL A 375 2.31 -22.04 0.96
CA VAL A 375 3.45 -21.10 1.05
C VAL A 375 2.96 -19.65 1.07
N ALA A 376 2.02 -19.31 0.17
CA ALA A 376 1.41 -17.98 0.08
C ALA A 376 0.74 -17.58 1.40
N THR A 377 -0.12 -18.43 1.97
CA THR A 377 -0.79 -18.17 3.25
C THR A 377 0.21 -17.95 4.38
N ALA A 378 1.22 -18.81 4.48
CA ALA A 378 2.25 -18.68 5.52
C ALA A 378 3.05 -17.36 5.38
N TYR A 379 3.27 -16.91 4.14
CA TYR A 379 3.94 -15.65 3.86
C TYR A 379 3.05 -14.46 4.21
N ALA A 380 1.83 -14.40 3.67
CA ALA A 380 0.88 -13.33 3.94
C ALA A 380 0.59 -13.17 5.45
N GLY A 381 0.57 -14.26 6.21
CA GLY A 381 0.40 -14.25 7.66
C GLY A 381 1.45 -13.43 8.44
N LYS A 382 2.55 -13.06 7.79
CA LYS A 382 3.55 -12.15 8.35
C LYS A 382 3.16 -10.67 8.24
N PHE A 383 2.20 -10.33 7.36
CA PHE A 383 1.80 -8.97 7.03
C PHE A 383 0.43 -8.63 7.60
N THR A 384 0.31 -8.57 8.93
CA THR A 384 -0.94 -8.18 9.59
C THR A 384 -0.96 -6.70 9.96
N SER A 385 -2.15 -6.07 9.93
CA SER A 385 -2.30 -4.70 10.41
C SER A 385 -1.92 -4.54 11.88
N ALA A 386 -2.10 -5.58 12.70
CA ALA A 386 -1.66 -5.59 14.08
C ALA A 386 -0.13 -5.46 14.19
N ARG A 387 0.66 -6.17 13.36
CA ARG A 387 2.13 -6.05 13.34
C ARG A 387 2.58 -4.68 12.83
N SER A 388 1.94 -4.17 11.76
CA SER A 388 2.25 -2.83 11.25
C SER A 388 1.94 -1.75 12.28
N ALA A 389 0.82 -1.87 13.00
CA ALA A 389 0.44 -0.96 14.08
C ALA A 389 1.36 -1.09 15.30
N GLN A 390 1.72 -2.32 15.70
CA GLN A 390 2.69 -2.54 16.79
C GLN A 390 4.03 -1.87 16.46
N ARG A 391 4.48 -1.96 15.20
CA ARG A 391 5.70 -1.27 14.78
C ARG A 391 5.62 0.24 14.98
N LEU A 392 4.46 0.88 14.70
CA LEU A 392 4.27 2.31 14.97
C LEU A 392 4.36 2.62 16.47
N ILE A 393 3.79 1.77 17.33
CA ILE A 393 3.88 1.92 18.80
C ILE A 393 5.34 1.83 19.25
N ASP A 394 6.08 0.83 18.78
CA ASP A 394 7.47 0.61 19.15
C ASP A 394 8.35 1.78 18.71
N LEU A 395 8.15 2.27 17.50
CA LEU A 395 8.87 3.44 16.95
C LEU A 395 8.55 4.73 17.73
N ALA A 396 7.28 4.95 18.09
CA ALA A 396 6.88 6.09 18.89
C ALA A 396 7.52 6.04 20.27
N THR A 397 7.53 4.86 20.90
CA THR A 397 8.16 4.65 22.21
C THR A 397 9.66 4.92 22.16
N LEU A 398 10.32 4.38 21.14
CA LEU A 398 11.75 4.59 20.94
C LEU A 398 12.08 6.06 20.70
N ALA A 399 11.27 6.78 19.90
CA ALA A 399 11.44 8.21 19.67
C ALA A 399 11.25 9.02 20.95
N ALA A 400 10.26 8.68 21.81
CA ALA A 400 10.04 9.33 23.08
C ALA A 400 11.24 9.18 24.02
N ASP A 401 11.75 7.96 24.19
CA ASP A 401 12.92 7.66 25.03
C ASP A 401 14.18 8.45 24.60
N ARG A 402 14.27 8.79 23.35
CA ARG A 402 15.40 9.57 22.80
C ARG A 402 15.26 11.06 23.00
N LEU A 403 14.08 11.61 22.80
CA LEU A 403 13.80 13.00 23.09
C LEU A 403 14.15 13.32 24.55
N ASP A 404 13.83 12.37 25.46
CA ASP A 404 14.17 12.49 26.89
C ASP A 404 15.68 12.45 27.14
N ARG A 405 16.45 11.68 26.38
CA ARG A 405 17.89 11.48 26.58
C ARG A 405 18.78 12.41 25.77
N GLN A 406 18.23 13.23 24.88
CA GLN A 406 18.97 14.08 23.93
C GLN A 406 20.03 13.32 23.09
N SER A 407 19.80 12.04 22.83
CA SER A 407 20.74 11.18 22.13
C SER A 407 20.40 11.09 20.62
N PRO A 408 21.39 11.03 19.72
CA PRO A 408 21.09 10.79 18.30
C PRO A 408 20.47 9.42 18.07
N LEU A 409 19.56 9.23 17.07
CA LEU A 409 18.96 7.93 16.70
C LEU A 409 20.06 7.06 16.09
N LYS A 410 20.57 6.13 16.85
CA LYS A 410 21.15 4.91 16.29
C LYS A 410 20.04 3.88 16.33
N LEU A 411 19.23 3.89 15.30
CA LEU A 411 18.49 2.71 14.90
C LEU A 411 19.52 1.91 14.09
N ASP A 412 19.66 0.65 14.42
CA ASP A 412 20.13 -0.33 13.45
C ASP A 412 18.83 -0.86 12.78
N PRO A 413 18.29 -0.09 11.86
CA PRO A 413 16.84 -0.15 11.65
C PRO A 413 16.47 -1.19 10.63
N LEU A 414 17.38 -1.51 9.74
CA LEU A 414 17.15 -2.43 8.66
C LEU A 414 17.46 -3.88 9.10
N ASP A 415 18.54 -4.11 9.84
CA ASP A 415 18.99 -5.45 10.19
C ASP A 415 18.15 -6.15 11.26
N GLU A 416 17.75 -5.45 12.31
CA GLU A 416 16.96 -6.06 13.40
C GLU A 416 15.52 -6.40 12.98
N TYR A 417 14.92 -5.56 12.14
CA TYR A 417 13.59 -5.83 11.60
C TYR A 417 13.60 -6.94 10.54
N LEU A 418 14.72 -7.11 9.84
CA LEU A 418 14.94 -8.17 8.86
C LEU A 418 15.03 -9.56 9.50
N THR A 419 15.55 -9.68 10.70
CA THR A 419 15.65 -10.98 11.41
C THR A 419 14.28 -11.48 11.88
N THR A 420 13.31 -10.60 12.08
CA THR A 420 11.95 -10.93 12.55
C THR A 420 10.90 -10.94 11.44
N TRP A 421 11.20 -10.37 10.28
CA TRP A 421 10.36 -10.32 9.09
C TRP A 421 10.80 -11.38 8.06
N PRO A 422 10.14 -11.61 6.92
CA PRO A 422 10.45 -12.72 6.02
C PRO A 422 11.94 -12.86 5.72
N ALA A 423 12.47 -14.06 5.89
CA ALA A 423 13.88 -14.40 5.82
C ALA A 423 14.52 -14.28 4.41
N ARG A 424 13.82 -13.72 3.43
CA ARG A 424 14.35 -13.43 2.10
C ARG A 424 13.82 -12.11 1.60
N LEU A 425 14.68 -11.14 1.64
CA LEU A 425 14.57 -10.02 0.73
C LEU A 425 15.21 -10.47 -0.58
N PRO A 426 14.52 -10.39 -1.71
CA PRO A 426 15.20 -10.50 -2.97
C PRO A 426 16.26 -9.40 -2.96
N LEU A 427 17.53 -9.80 -3.03
CA LEU A 427 18.59 -8.88 -3.41
C LEU A 427 18.13 -8.32 -4.76
N VAL A 428 17.77 -7.05 -4.79
CA VAL A 428 17.61 -6.33 -6.04
C VAL A 428 19.00 -6.18 -6.60
N THR A 429 19.54 -7.28 -7.14
CA THR A 429 20.72 -7.29 -7.98
C THR A 429 20.28 -6.87 -9.38
N GLY A 430 19.97 -5.63 -9.51
CA GLY A 430 19.72 -4.97 -10.75
C GLY A 430 19.89 -3.50 -10.48
N THR A 431 21.05 -2.97 -10.83
CA THR A 431 21.15 -1.59 -11.25
C THR A 431 20.15 -1.46 -12.40
N ALA A 432 18.87 -1.20 -12.08
CA ALA A 432 17.96 -0.70 -13.06
C ALA A 432 18.58 0.60 -13.54
N GLU A 433 19.21 0.57 -14.71
CA GLU A 433 19.53 1.78 -15.43
C GLU A 433 18.29 2.67 -15.35
N PRO A 434 18.45 3.96 -15.05
CA PRO A 434 17.33 4.89 -15.13
C PRO A 434 16.74 4.72 -16.53
N ALA A 435 15.44 4.47 -16.64
CA ALA A 435 14.76 4.48 -17.91
C ALA A 435 15.18 5.77 -18.63
N PRO A 436 15.57 5.70 -19.90
CA PRO A 436 15.94 6.90 -20.65
C PRO A 436 14.79 7.89 -20.58
N MET A 437 15.14 9.14 -20.30
CA MET A 437 14.23 10.28 -20.23
C MET A 437 13.45 10.45 -21.55
#